data_1231db30ae32415da83ff179231bcc27
#
_entry.id   1231db30ae32415da83ff179231bcc27
#
_cell.length_a   1.000
_cell.length_b   1.000
_cell.length_c   1.000
_cell.angle_alpha   90.00
_cell.angle_beta   90.00
_cell.angle_gamma   90.00
#
_symmetry.space_group_name_H-M   'P 1'
#
loop_
_entity.id
_entity.type
_entity.pdbx_description
1 polymer ?
#
loop_
_entity_poly.entity_id
_entity_poly.type
_entity_poly.pdbx_seq_one_letter_code
_entity_poly.pdbx_strand_id
1 'polypeptide(L)'
;MPNKFFDRSWWKDFVVAILATTVSIVLTFGTSKLVELNNQRKERKLTALMVMSSIESFARSVDESVAVWDRLDSIAVWLLRLPIEDVERLGEEPFQDAVNELFQAPVIRHDQTAETIFSSNIDTWKNMGNFQFVDNVGACFSQMNWIEETINEEAVGYTEYQARIFNNFSDYPGKTFTEKMLRDGPTRKQLQLPNSFKAWLAYCSDNLRRMNRKNMKLIGISEEEVLAFTDARADVAIEDGPEPDYSDFMKPHPDKESIDSNLDYARQLDSLLNNN
;
A
#
# COMPACT_ATOMS: atom_id res chain seq x y z
N MET A 1 66.28 -10.88 60.79
CA MET A 1 65.29 -9.83 60.42
C MET A 1 64.02 -10.55 60.03
N PRO A 2 62.94 -10.48 60.78
CA PRO A 2 61.69 -11.13 60.39
C PRO A 2 61.00 -10.37 59.27
N ASN A 3 60.58 -11.08 58.19
CA ASN A 3 59.85 -10.59 57.08
C ASN A 3 58.45 -10.09 57.52
N LYS A 4 58.31 -8.78 57.72
CA LYS A 4 57.02 -8.10 58.03
C LYS A 4 56.16 -7.83 56.80
N PHE A 5 56.40 -8.52 55.67
CA PHE A 5 55.69 -8.20 54.40
C PHE A 5 54.35 -8.89 54.21
N PHE A 6 53.91 -9.75 55.13
CA PHE A 6 52.59 -10.39 55.05
C PHE A 6 51.85 -10.27 56.39
N ASP A 7 51.50 -9.04 56.75
CA ASP A 7 50.60 -8.79 57.88
C ASP A 7 49.15 -9.15 57.48
N ARG A 8 48.38 -9.72 58.41
CA ARG A 8 46.97 -10.14 58.22
C ARG A 8 46.07 -9.01 57.77
N SER A 9 46.44 -7.78 58.00
CA SER A 9 45.75 -6.56 57.55
C SER A 9 45.92 -6.33 56.04
N TRP A 10 47.14 -6.51 55.50
CA TRP A 10 47.43 -6.37 54.07
C TRP A 10 46.62 -7.38 53.21
N TRP A 11 46.44 -8.62 53.68
CA TRP A 11 45.60 -9.61 52.97
C TRP A 11 44.14 -9.22 52.95
N LYS A 12 43.60 -8.62 54.06
CA LYS A 12 42.22 -8.13 54.03
C LYS A 12 42.02 -6.99 53.03
N ASP A 13 42.94 -6.02 53.04
CA ASP A 13 42.85 -4.88 52.12
C ASP A 13 43.02 -5.33 50.68
N PHE A 14 43.88 -6.27 50.41
CA PHE A 14 44.07 -6.87 49.05
C PHE A 14 42.82 -7.61 48.60
N VAL A 15 42.22 -8.45 49.43
CA VAL A 15 40.99 -9.18 49.10
C VAL A 15 39.80 -8.20 48.90
N VAL A 16 39.69 -7.17 49.73
CA VAL A 16 38.66 -6.13 49.57
C VAL A 16 38.86 -5.35 48.28
N ALA A 17 40.08 -5.03 47.88
CA ALA A 17 40.38 -4.34 46.64
C ALA A 17 40.02 -5.20 45.41
N ILE A 18 40.39 -6.50 45.43
CA ILE A 18 40.01 -7.44 44.37
C ILE A 18 38.50 -7.56 44.28
N LEU A 19 37.79 -7.75 45.39
CA LEU A 19 36.33 -7.85 45.39
C LEU A 19 35.68 -6.58 44.87
N ALA A 20 36.12 -5.40 45.32
CA ALA A 20 35.62 -4.14 44.86
C ALA A 20 35.83 -3.96 43.36
N THR A 21 37.02 -4.30 42.86
CA THR A 21 37.33 -4.23 41.42
C THR A 21 36.48 -5.23 40.63
N THR A 22 36.34 -6.47 41.08
CA THR A 22 35.52 -7.49 40.44
C THR A 22 34.05 -7.10 40.40
N VAL A 23 33.49 -6.60 41.52
CA VAL A 23 32.12 -6.07 41.59
C VAL A 23 31.93 -4.89 40.63
N SER A 24 32.89 -3.96 40.59
CA SER A 24 32.86 -2.82 39.69
C SER A 24 32.85 -3.27 38.20
N ILE A 25 33.71 -4.22 37.87
CA ILE A 25 33.76 -4.81 36.50
C ILE A 25 32.44 -5.49 36.16
N VAL A 26 31.93 -6.33 37.06
CA VAL A 26 30.66 -7.06 36.83
C VAL A 26 29.47 -6.08 36.69
N LEU A 27 29.41 -5.03 37.51
CA LEU A 27 28.40 -3.99 37.43
C LEU A 27 28.51 -3.22 36.11
N THR A 28 29.71 -2.81 35.72
CA THR A 28 29.91 -2.00 34.51
C THR A 28 29.60 -2.81 33.25
N PHE A 29 30.15 -4.00 33.10
CA PHE A 29 29.91 -4.83 31.90
C PHE A 29 28.55 -5.49 31.94
N GLY A 30 28.04 -5.87 33.10
CA GLY A 30 26.70 -6.45 33.27
C GLY A 30 25.61 -5.46 32.98
N THR A 31 25.72 -4.23 33.41
CA THR A 31 24.73 -3.16 33.11
C THR A 31 24.79 -2.75 31.63
N SER A 32 25.97 -2.57 31.04
CA SER A 32 26.13 -2.28 29.63
C SER A 32 25.47 -3.33 28.76
N LYS A 33 25.73 -4.62 29.07
CA LYS A 33 25.10 -5.73 28.33
C LYS A 33 23.58 -5.80 28.49
N LEU A 34 23.07 -5.50 29.68
CA LEU A 34 21.61 -5.44 29.92
C LEU A 34 20.96 -4.28 29.16
N VAL A 35 21.59 -3.11 29.13
CA VAL A 35 21.13 -1.95 28.37
C VAL A 35 21.14 -2.26 26.87
N GLU A 36 22.21 -2.85 26.38
CA GLU A 36 22.31 -3.24 24.98
C GLU A 36 21.24 -4.26 24.58
N LEU A 37 21.01 -5.32 25.37
CA LEU A 37 19.96 -6.31 25.13
C LEU A 37 18.55 -5.68 25.17
N ASN A 38 18.33 -4.70 26.05
CA ASN A 38 17.05 -4.01 26.11
C ASN A 38 16.83 -3.10 24.88
N ASN A 39 17.87 -2.40 24.41
CA ASN A 39 17.81 -1.60 23.19
C ASN A 39 17.56 -2.47 21.97
N GLN A 40 18.27 -3.59 21.85
CA GLN A 40 18.04 -4.56 20.77
C GLN A 40 16.62 -5.12 20.75
N ARG A 41 16.02 -5.37 21.96
CA ARG A 41 14.60 -5.80 22.02
C ARG A 41 13.64 -4.71 21.56
N LYS A 42 13.88 -3.45 21.94
CA LYS A 42 13.06 -2.31 21.50
C LYS A 42 13.15 -2.11 20.00
N GLU A 43 14.35 -2.13 19.44
CA GLU A 43 14.58 -2.01 17.99
C GLU A 43 13.88 -3.11 17.21
N ARG A 44 14.00 -4.37 17.66
CA ARG A 44 13.30 -5.51 17.05
C ARG A 44 11.80 -5.35 17.09
N LYS A 45 11.24 -4.92 18.23
CA LYS A 45 9.81 -4.68 18.37
C LYS A 45 9.35 -3.58 17.45
N LEU A 46 10.09 -2.47 17.36
CA LEU A 46 9.78 -1.36 16.48
C LEU A 46 9.81 -1.77 15.01
N THR A 47 10.86 -2.47 14.57
CA THR A 47 10.97 -2.96 13.19
C THR A 47 9.85 -3.94 12.86
N ALA A 48 9.51 -4.83 13.80
CA ALA A 48 8.39 -5.75 13.61
C ALA A 48 7.04 -5.02 13.50
N LEU A 49 6.81 -3.99 14.33
CA LEU A 49 5.63 -3.13 14.22
C LEU A 49 5.57 -2.41 12.88
N MET A 50 6.69 -1.85 12.40
CA MET A 50 6.76 -1.20 11.09
C MET A 50 6.37 -2.15 9.95
N VAL A 51 6.89 -3.36 9.96
CA VAL A 51 6.60 -4.38 8.95
C VAL A 51 5.12 -4.78 8.99
N MET A 52 4.59 -5.12 10.16
CA MET A 52 3.19 -5.53 10.30
C MET A 52 2.20 -4.41 10.00
N SER A 53 2.55 -3.16 10.38
CA SER A 53 1.79 -1.96 10.03
C SER A 53 1.78 -1.71 8.53
N SER A 54 2.90 -1.92 7.82
CA SER A 54 2.96 -1.78 6.37
C SER A 54 2.04 -2.80 5.67
N ILE A 55 2.04 -4.06 6.13
CA ILE A 55 1.14 -5.10 5.61
C ILE A 55 -0.33 -4.72 5.86
N GLU A 56 -0.65 -4.21 7.06
CA GLU A 56 -2.02 -3.79 7.40
C GLU A 56 -2.47 -2.56 6.60
N SER A 57 -1.59 -1.55 6.43
CA SER A 57 -1.86 -0.38 5.59
C SER A 57 -2.15 -0.78 4.15
N PHE A 58 -1.37 -1.71 3.59
CA PHE A 58 -1.61 -2.19 2.25
C PHE A 58 -2.93 -2.98 2.15
N ALA A 59 -3.26 -3.81 3.13
CA ALA A 59 -4.55 -4.50 3.16
C ALA A 59 -5.73 -3.51 3.21
N ARG A 60 -5.60 -2.38 3.93
CA ARG A 60 -6.60 -1.30 3.92
C ARG A 60 -6.73 -0.64 2.54
N SER A 61 -5.62 -0.35 1.86
CA SER A 61 -5.65 0.20 0.50
C SER A 61 -6.31 -0.77 -0.49
N VAL A 62 -6.12 -2.09 -0.31
CA VAL A 62 -6.85 -3.10 -1.09
C VAL A 62 -8.35 -3.05 -0.80
N ASP A 63 -8.78 -2.89 0.46
CA ASP A 63 -10.21 -2.76 0.80
C ASP A 63 -10.84 -1.48 0.21
N GLU A 64 -10.11 -0.37 0.23
CA GLU A 64 -10.53 0.88 -0.44
C GLU A 64 -10.70 0.64 -1.95
N SER A 65 -9.77 -0.09 -2.56
CA SER A 65 -9.89 -0.51 -3.96
C SER A 65 -11.11 -1.40 -4.20
N VAL A 66 -11.42 -2.35 -3.28
CA VAL A 66 -12.65 -3.17 -3.35
C VAL A 66 -13.90 -2.30 -3.36
N ALA A 67 -13.95 -1.24 -2.53
CA ALA A 67 -15.09 -0.32 -2.49
C ALA A 67 -15.28 0.42 -3.83
N VAL A 68 -14.18 0.84 -4.48
CA VAL A 68 -14.23 1.45 -5.82
C VAL A 68 -14.75 0.45 -6.85
N TRP A 69 -14.21 -0.77 -6.88
CA TRP A 69 -14.65 -1.81 -7.80
C TRP A 69 -16.11 -2.24 -7.56
N ASP A 70 -16.61 -2.21 -6.32
CA ASP A 70 -18.02 -2.47 -6.01
C ASP A 70 -18.94 -1.38 -6.57
N ARG A 71 -18.51 -0.13 -6.52
CA ARG A 71 -19.21 0.99 -7.13
C ARG A 71 -19.23 0.86 -8.66
N LEU A 72 -18.08 0.54 -9.29
CA LEU A 72 -17.99 0.28 -10.72
C LEU A 72 -18.90 -0.89 -11.17
N ASP A 73 -18.95 -1.97 -10.38
CA ASP A 73 -19.85 -3.09 -10.63
C ASP A 73 -21.34 -2.67 -10.57
N SER A 74 -21.68 -1.85 -9.59
CA SER A 74 -23.04 -1.33 -9.45
C SER A 74 -23.49 -0.51 -10.67
N ILE A 75 -22.61 0.36 -11.17
CA ILE A 75 -22.84 1.16 -12.38
C ILE A 75 -22.92 0.23 -13.62
N ALA A 76 -21.99 -0.71 -13.74
CA ALA A 76 -21.97 -1.65 -14.84
C ALA A 76 -23.23 -2.53 -14.89
N VAL A 77 -23.69 -3.04 -13.74
CA VAL A 77 -24.93 -3.81 -13.62
C VAL A 77 -26.15 -2.97 -14.01
N TRP A 78 -26.20 -1.71 -13.58
CA TRP A 78 -27.27 -0.80 -13.96
C TRP A 78 -27.30 -0.61 -15.48
N LEU A 79 -26.18 -0.29 -16.11
CA LEU A 79 -26.08 -0.11 -17.58
C LEU A 79 -26.42 -1.37 -18.36
N LEU A 80 -25.96 -2.55 -17.90
CA LEU A 80 -26.22 -3.83 -18.56
C LEU A 80 -27.68 -4.28 -18.51
N ARG A 81 -28.42 -3.85 -17.47
CA ARG A 81 -29.84 -4.16 -17.28
C ARG A 81 -30.77 -3.17 -17.94
N LEU A 82 -30.28 -2.00 -18.34
CA LEU A 82 -31.06 -0.97 -18.95
C LEU A 82 -31.57 -1.44 -20.31
N PRO A 83 -32.90 -1.44 -20.58
CA PRO A 83 -33.42 -1.65 -21.91
C PRO A 83 -32.90 -0.56 -22.87
N ILE A 84 -32.47 -0.94 -24.05
CA ILE A 84 -31.88 0.01 -25.00
C ILE A 84 -32.90 1.10 -25.39
N GLU A 85 -34.18 0.74 -25.43
CA GLU A 85 -35.29 1.65 -25.69
C GLU A 85 -35.46 2.74 -24.61
N ASP A 86 -35.04 2.44 -23.38
CA ASP A 86 -35.09 3.38 -22.24
C ASP A 86 -33.91 4.35 -22.24
N VAL A 87 -32.81 4.04 -22.95
CA VAL A 87 -31.67 4.97 -23.12
C VAL A 87 -32.16 6.27 -23.77
N GLU A 88 -33.11 6.22 -24.70
CA GLU A 88 -33.68 7.39 -25.36
C GLU A 88 -34.55 8.25 -24.41
N ARG A 89 -35.12 7.65 -23.35
CA ARG A 89 -36.03 8.31 -22.40
C ARG A 89 -35.33 9.01 -21.26
N LEU A 90 -34.13 8.56 -20.91
CA LEU A 90 -33.32 9.13 -19.84
C LEU A 90 -32.60 10.40 -20.29
N GLY A 91 -32.40 11.35 -19.39
CA GLY A 91 -31.60 12.56 -19.67
C GLY A 91 -30.14 12.21 -20.00
N GLU A 92 -29.38 13.13 -20.59
CA GLU A 92 -27.96 12.88 -20.95
C GLU A 92 -27.04 12.80 -19.71
N GLU A 93 -27.30 13.65 -18.70
CA GLU A 93 -26.44 13.79 -17.50
C GLU A 93 -26.19 12.47 -16.75
N PRO A 94 -27.20 11.64 -16.41
CA PRO A 94 -26.94 10.40 -15.65
C PRO A 94 -26.04 9.41 -16.38
N PHE A 95 -26.06 9.40 -17.71
CA PHE A 95 -25.21 8.52 -18.52
C PHE A 95 -23.79 9.02 -18.57
N GLN A 96 -23.58 10.32 -18.71
CA GLN A 96 -22.25 10.90 -18.81
C GLN A 96 -21.48 10.69 -17.51
N ASP A 97 -22.12 10.91 -16.37
CA ASP A 97 -21.52 10.69 -15.06
C ASP A 97 -21.20 9.20 -14.83
N ALA A 98 -22.16 8.31 -15.12
CA ALA A 98 -21.95 6.87 -14.98
C ALA A 98 -20.82 6.36 -15.89
N VAL A 99 -20.74 6.83 -17.13
CA VAL A 99 -19.68 6.44 -18.07
C VAL A 99 -18.34 6.99 -17.64
N ASN A 100 -18.27 8.26 -17.22
CA ASN A 100 -17.03 8.86 -16.72
C ASN A 100 -16.50 8.11 -15.49
N GLU A 101 -17.40 7.72 -14.60
CA GLU A 101 -17.03 6.99 -13.40
C GLU A 101 -16.56 5.56 -13.69
N LEU A 102 -17.20 4.86 -14.64
CA LEU A 102 -16.78 3.52 -15.08
C LEU A 102 -15.33 3.46 -15.56
N PHE A 103 -14.77 4.57 -15.96
CA PHE A 103 -13.42 4.65 -16.49
C PHE A 103 -12.35 5.04 -15.46
N GLN A 104 -12.70 5.13 -14.17
CA GLN A 104 -11.76 5.44 -13.10
C GLN A 104 -11.33 4.17 -12.38
N ALA A 105 -10.42 3.40 -12.98
CA ALA A 105 -9.84 2.25 -12.30
C ALA A 105 -8.86 2.69 -11.19
N PRO A 106 -8.97 2.16 -9.97
CA PRO A 106 -8.07 2.50 -8.90
C PRO A 106 -6.67 1.91 -9.14
N VAL A 107 -5.65 2.70 -8.81
CA VAL A 107 -4.25 2.28 -8.79
C VAL A 107 -3.81 2.25 -7.34
N ILE A 108 -3.12 1.20 -6.93
CA ILE A 108 -2.57 1.08 -5.58
C ILE A 108 -1.05 0.98 -5.62
N ARG A 109 -0.43 1.41 -4.52
CA ARG A 109 1.02 1.23 -4.30
C ARG A 109 1.25 0.84 -2.85
N HIS A 110 2.23 -0.01 -2.61
CA HIS A 110 2.68 -0.29 -1.26
C HIS A 110 3.93 0.53 -0.92
N ASP A 111 4.10 0.82 0.38
CA ASP A 111 5.31 1.46 0.88
C ASP A 111 6.45 0.42 0.93
N GLN A 112 7.39 0.51 -0.02
CA GLN A 112 8.56 -0.37 -0.10
C GLN A 112 9.59 -0.13 1.02
N THR A 113 9.42 0.93 1.83
CA THR A 113 10.37 1.26 2.90
C THR A 113 10.47 0.15 3.93
N ALA A 114 9.32 -0.41 4.34
CA ALA A 114 9.28 -1.50 5.31
C ALA A 114 9.92 -2.79 4.76
N GLU A 115 9.68 -3.10 3.50
CA GLU A 115 10.31 -4.23 2.80
C GLU A 115 11.83 -4.05 2.69
N THR A 116 12.28 -2.85 2.33
CA THR A 116 13.70 -2.52 2.22
C THR A 116 14.40 -2.61 3.58
N ILE A 117 13.80 -2.07 4.64
CA ILE A 117 14.32 -2.15 6.01
C ILE A 117 14.36 -3.63 6.45
N PHE A 118 13.32 -4.39 6.15
CA PHE A 118 13.27 -5.81 6.45
C PHE A 118 14.39 -6.57 5.74
N SER A 119 14.56 -6.37 4.46
CA SER A 119 15.55 -7.07 3.64
C SER A 119 16.99 -6.69 3.98
N SER A 120 17.25 -5.44 4.37
CA SER A 120 18.59 -4.94 4.70
C SER A 120 19.07 -5.34 6.09
N ASN A 121 18.17 -5.68 7.01
CA ASN A 121 18.47 -5.99 8.43
C ASN A 121 18.51 -7.50 8.74
N ILE A 122 19.11 -8.29 7.86
CA ILE A 122 19.17 -9.77 8.01
C ILE A 122 19.75 -10.21 9.37
N ASP A 123 20.75 -9.47 9.90
CA ASP A 123 21.35 -9.80 11.19
C ASP A 123 20.40 -9.56 12.38
N THR A 124 19.51 -8.58 12.27
CA THR A 124 18.45 -8.36 13.25
C THR A 124 17.48 -9.55 13.28
N TRP A 125 17.13 -10.08 12.12
CA TRP A 125 16.19 -11.20 11.97
C TRP A 125 16.79 -12.53 12.38
N LYS A 126 18.06 -12.81 12.06
CA LYS A 126 18.77 -14.01 12.52
C LYS A 126 18.77 -14.11 14.05
N ASN A 127 18.91 -12.97 14.72
CA ASN A 127 18.93 -12.91 16.19
C ASN A 127 17.53 -13.01 16.84
N MET A 128 16.43 -12.91 16.07
CA MET A 128 15.08 -13.14 16.61
C MET A 128 14.78 -14.61 16.91
N GLY A 129 15.55 -15.53 16.32
CA GLY A 129 15.37 -16.98 16.53
C GLY A 129 14.07 -17.57 15.97
N ASN A 130 13.28 -16.77 15.27
CA ASN A 130 12.00 -17.18 14.69
C ASN A 130 12.01 -17.08 13.16
N PHE A 131 12.60 -18.10 12.52
CA PHE A 131 12.64 -18.17 11.05
C PHE A 131 11.26 -18.20 10.40
N GLN A 132 10.26 -18.73 11.09
CA GLN A 132 8.90 -18.79 10.57
C GLN A 132 8.27 -17.38 10.45
N PHE A 133 8.62 -16.47 11.35
CA PHE A 133 8.21 -15.07 11.22
C PHE A 133 8.84 -14.42 9.98
N VAL A 134 10.16 -14.61 9.80
CA VAL A 134 10.90 -14.05 8.65
C VAL A 134 10.33 -14.57 7.32
N ASP A 135 10.12 -15.87 7.23
CA ASP A 135 9.55 -16.52 6.03
C ASP A 135 8.12 -16.01 5.72
N ASN A 136 7.26 -15.94 6.74
CA ASN A 136 5.90 -15.43 6.57
C ASN A 136 5.85 -13.95 6.16
N VAL A 137 6.75 -13.11 6.70
CA VAL A 137 6.84 -11.69 6.30
C VAL A 137 7.29 -11.57 4.85
N GLY A 138 8.30 -12.33 4.44
CA GLY A 138 8.73 -12.39 3.04
C GLY A 138 7.60 -12.82 2.11
N ALA A 139 6.80 -13.81 2.51
CA ALA A 139 5.62 -14.24 1.77
C ALA A 139 4.53 -13.13 1.70
N CYS A 140 4.35 -12.34 2.77
CA CYS A 140 3.44 -11.18 2.73
C CYS A 140 3.90 -10.15 1.70
N PHE A 141 5.18 -9.74 1.69
CA PHE A 141 5.70 -8.78 0.72
C PHE A 141 5.60 -9.30 -0.72
N SER A 142 5.93 -10.58 -0.95
CA SER A 142 5.74 -11.18 -2.27
C SER A 142 4.28 -11.15 -2.72
N GLN A 143 3.34 -11.36 -1.81
CA GLN A 143 1.91 -11.26 -2.12
C GLN A 143 1.47 -9.81 -2.35
N MET A 144 1.98 -8.84 -1.59
CA MET A 144 1.69 -7.42 -1.79
C MET A 144 2.17 -6.96 -3.17
N ASN A 145 3.39 -7.30 -3.55
CA ASN A 145 3.95 -7.00 -4.87
C ASN A 145 3.09 -7.59 -5.99
N TRP A 146 2.69 -8.86 -5.86
CA TRP A 146 1.83 -9.52 -6.86
C TRP A 146 0.45 -8.86 -6.96
N ILE A 147 -0.17 -8.48 -5.84
CA ILE A 147 -1.48 -7.79 -5.83
C ILE A 147 -1.34 -6.42 -6.49
N GLU A 148 -0.32 -5.64 -6.14
CA GLU A 148 -0.06 -4.33 -6.73
C GLU A 148 0.14 -4.43 -8.25
N GLU A 149 0.99 -5.34 -8.70
CA GLU A 149 1.25 -5.58 -10.12
C GLU A 149 -0.05 -5.94 -10.86
N THR A 150 -0.83 -6.88 -10.31
CA THR A 150 -2.09 -7.32 -10.93
C THR A 150 -3.12 -6.18 -11.02
N ILE A 151 -3.28 -5.38 -9.95
CA ILE A 151 -4.21 -4.23 -9.99
C ILE A 151 -3.78 -3.19 -11.02
N ASN A 152 -2.47 -2.89 -11.06
CA ASN A 152 -1.95 -1.87 -11.96
C ASN A 152 -2.01 -2.34 -13.42
N GLU A 153 -1.77 -3.62 -13.71
CA GLU A 153 -1.97 -4.20 -15.04
C GLU A 153 -3.44 -4.12 -15.48
N GLU A 154 -4.37 -4.46 -14.61
CA GLU A 154 -5.80 -4.36 -14.90
C GLU A 154 -6.25 -2.89 -15.09
N ALA A 155 -5.71 -1.96 -14.30
CA ALA A 155 -5.99 -0.53 -14.47
C ALA A 155 -5.48 0.00 -15.81
N VAL A 156 -4.29 -0.43 -16.27
CA VAL A 156 -3.75 -0.09 -17.60
C VAL A 156 -4.64 -0.67 -18.68
N GLY A 157 -4.97 -1.96 -18.60
CA GLY A 157 -5.87 -2.63 -19.58
C GLY A 157 -7.24 -1.96 -19.65
N TYR A 158 -7.76 -1.50 -18.50
CA TYR A 158 -9.01 -0.76 -18.44
C TYR A 158 -8.93 0.61 -19.12
N THR A 159 -7.81 1.32 -18.99
CA THR A 159 -7.55 2.60 -19.64
C THR A 159 -7.39 2.44 -21.16
N GLU A 160 -6.66 1.43 -21.61
CA GLU A 160 -6.52 1.13 -23.05
C GLU A 160 -7.87 0.77 -23.68
N TYR A 161 -8.70 0.04 -22.95
CA TYR A 161 -10.03 -0.31 -23.38
C TYR A 161 -10.95 0.93 -23.51
N GLN A 162 -10.87 1.84 -22.55
CA GLN A 162 -11.52 3.14 -22.59
C GLN A 162 -11.15 3.93 -23.85
N ALA A 163 -9.84 4.06 -24.13
CA ALA A 163 -9.35 4.74 -25.32
C ALA A 163 -9.93 4.10 -26.60
N ARG A 164 -10.01 2.77 -26.64
CA ARG A 164 -10.62 2.06 -27.78
C ARG A 164 -12.12 2.36 -27.93
N ILE A 165 -12.89 2.42 -26.83
CA ILE A 165 -14.30 2.79 -26.88
C ILE A 165 -14.46 4.21 -27.42
N PHE A 166 -13.71 5.16 -26.89
CA PHE A 166 -13.74 6.53 -27.37
C PHE A 166 -13.39 6.62 -28.84
N ASN A 167 -12.32 5.99 -29.29
CA ASN A 167 -11.91 6.01 -30.70
C ASN A 167 -12.95 5.39 -31.62
N ASN A 168 -13.66 4.33 -31.17
CA ASN A 168 -14.67 3.66 -32.01
C ASN A 168 -16.01 4.39 -32.07
N PHE A 169 -16.36 5.15 -31.04
CA PHE A 169 -17.69 5.70 -30.88
C PHE A 169 -17.72 7.24 -30.67
N SER A 170 -16.57 7.92 -30.68
CA SER A 170 -16.47 9.38 -30.47
C SER A 170 -17.28 10.22 -31.45
N ASP A 171 -17.55 9.71 -32.66
CA ASP A 171 -18.36 10.39 -33.68
C ASP A 171 -19.85 10.42 -33.34
N TYR A 172 -20.27 9.69 -32.28
CA TYR A 172 -21.66 9.63 -31.86
C TYR A 172 -21.86 10.43 -30.58
N PRO A 173 -22.68 11.48 -30.58
CA PRO A 173 -22.92 12.29 -29.37
C PRO A 173 -23.86 11.59 -28.37
N GLY A 174 -23.65 11.84 -27.09
CA GLY A 174 -24.55 11.58 -25.98
C GLY A 174 -25.15 10.16 -25.96
N LYS A 175 -26.48 10.08 -26.05
CA LYS A 175 -27.21 8.81 -25.94
C LYS A 175 -26.82 7.78 -27.01
N THR A 176 -26.54 8.23 -28.23
CA THR A 176 -26.15 7.33 -29.35
C THR A 176 -24.81 6.65 -29.07
N PHE A 177 -23.86 7.38 -28.43
CA PHE A 177 -22.60 6.80 -27.95
C PHE A 177 -22.89 5.65 -26.97
N THR A 178 -23.70 5.91 -25.94
CA THR A 178 -24.06 4.92 -24.93
C THR A 178 -24.79 3.71 -25.51
N GLU A 179 -25.74 3.92 -26.42
CA GLU A 179 -26.43 2.83 -27.10
C GLU A 179 -25.47 1.94 -27.90
N LYS A 180 -24.56 2.54 -28.67
CA LYS A 180 -23.56 1.78 -29.44
C LYS A 180 -22.58 1.05 -28.54
N MET A 181 -22.12 1.69 -27.49
CA MET A 181 -21.27 1.09 -26.46
C MET A 181 -21.95 -0.13 -25.85
N LEU A 182 -23.21 -0.04 -25.46
CA LEU A 182 -23.95 -1.17 -24.85
C LEU A 182 -24.32 -2.27 -25.84
N ARG A 183 -24.38 -2.00 -27.13
CA ARG A 183 -24.56 -3.02 -28.19
C ARG A 183 -23.27 -3.74 -28.56
N ASP A 184 -22.10 -3.16 -28.25
CA ASP A 184 -20.79 -3.77 -28.54
C ASP A 184 -20.52 -4.95 -27.59
N GLY A 185 -20.36 -6.14 -28.15
CA GLY A 185 -20.15 -7.37 -27.38
C GLY A 185 -18.90 -7.35 -26.50
N PRO A 186 -17.74 -6.93 -27.00
CA PRO A 186 -16.53 -6.72 -26.19
C PRO A 186 -16.76 -5.79 -25.01
N THR A 187 -17.44 -4.67 -25.20
CA THR A 187 -17.77 -3.70 -24.14
C THR A 187 -18.63 -4.34 -23.06
N ARG A 188 -19.68 -5.06 -23.44
CA ARG A 188 -20.53 -5.77 -22.47
C ARG A 188 -19.76 -6.80 -21.65
N LYS A 189 -18.78 -7.48 -22.25
CA LYS A 189 -17.91 -8.42 -21.55
C LYS A 189 -17.01 -7.70 -20.53
N GLN A 190 -16.45 -6.56 -20.89
CA GLN A 190 -15.59 -5.76 -20.02
C GLN A 190 -16.37 -5.19 -18.83
N LEU A 191 -17.62 -4.77 -19.02
CA LEU A 191 -18.50 -4.32 -17.94
C LEU A 191 -18.81 -5.39 -16.88
N GLN A 192 -18.47 -6.66 -17.11
CA GLN A 192 -18.61 -7.74 -16.12
C GLN A 192 -17.34 -7.95 -15.29
N LEU A 193 -16.22 -7.35 -15.68
CA LEU A 193 -14.94 -7.49 -14.96
C LEU A 193 -14.97 -7.01 -13.51
N PRO A 194 -15.59 -5.85 -13.18
CA PRO A 194 -15.58 -5.34 -11.82
C PRO A 194 -16.09 -6.34 -10.77
N ASN A 195 -17.11 -7.12 -11.12
CA ASN A 195 -17.69 -8.10 -10.21
C ASN A 195 -16.72 -9.22 -9.81
N SER A 196 -15.99 -9.78 -10.76
CA SER A 196 -15.02 -10.84 -10.48
C SER A 196 -13.76 -10.28 -9.79
N PHE A 197 -13.34 -9.10 -10.18
CA PHE A 197 -12.13 -8.49 -9.67
C PHE A 197 -12.27 -8.05 -8.21
N LYS A 198 -13.40 -7.43 -7.82
CA LYS A 198 -13.67 -7.08 -6.41
C LYS A 198 -13.66 -8.30 -5.50
N ALA A 199 -14.21 -9.43 -5.94
CA ALA A 199 -14.22 -10.66 -5.14
C ALA A 199 -12.81 -11.22 -4.93
N TRP A 200 -11.97 -11.17 -5.96
CA TRP A 200 -10.56 -11.55 -5.86
C TRP A 200 -9.79 -10.64 -4.93
N LEU A 201 -9.97 -9.30 -5.01
CA LEU A 201 -9.33 -8.33 -4.13
C LEU A 201 -9.71 -8.53 -2.67
N ALA A 202 -11.00 -8.73 -2.38
CA ALA A 202 -11.48 -9.01 -1.02
C ALA A 202 -10.81 -10.27 -0.45
N TYR A 203 -10.68 -11.33 -1.25
CA TYR A 203 -9.94 -12.52 -0.85
C TYR A 203 -8.46 -12.24 -0.57
N CYS A 204 -7.82 -11.42 -1.38
CA CYS A 204 -6.42 -11.02 -1.20
C CYS A 204 -6.20 -10.23 0.11
N SER A 205 -7.07 -9.26 0.40
CA SER A 205 -7.04 -8.48 1.64
C SER A 205 -7.20 -9.38 2.87
N ASP A 206 -8.21 -10.26 2.88
CA ASP A 206 -8.43 -11.21 3.97
C ASP A 206 -7.24 -12.16 4.17
N ASN A 207 -6.63 -12.62 3.08
CA ASN A 207 -5.45 -13.50 3.16
C ASN A 207 -4.25 -12.77 3.77
N LEU A 208 -3.96 -11.53 3.35
CA LEU A 208 -2.89 -10.72 3.92
C LEU A 208 -3.09 -10.51 5.43
N ARG A 209 -4.29 -10.13 5.87
CA ARG A 209 -4.61 -9.96 7.29
C ARG A 209 -4.47 -11.26 8.07
N ARG A 210 -4.87 -12.39 7.50
CA ARG A 210 -4.68 -13.71 8.13
C ARG A 210 -3.20 -14.03 8.32
N MET A 211 -2.37 -13.75 7.32
CA MET A 211 -0.92 -13.94 7.40
C MET A 211 -0.31 -12.99 8.43
N ASN A 212 -0.74 -11.73 8.44
CA ASN A 212 -0.27 -10.72 9.38
C ASN A 212 -0.63 -11.07 10.83
N ARG A 213 -1.85 -11.53 11.10
CA ARG A 213 -2.24 -12.05 12.43
C ARG A 213 -1.38 -13.25 12.87
N LYS A 214 -0.96 -14.11 11.93
CA LYS A 214 -0.01 -15.18 12.25
C LYS A 214 1.36 -14.62 12.64
N ASN A 215 1.84 -13.58 11.93
CA ASN A 215 3.09 -12.89 12.28
C ASN A 215 3.03 -12.28 13.67
N MET A 216 1.95 -11.58 14.02
CA MET A 216 1.71 -11.01 15.35
C MET A 216 1.82 -12.08 16.46
N LYS A 217 1.18 -13.23 16.27
CA LYS A 217 1.24 -14.35 17.22
C LYS A 217 2.64 -14.93 17.38
N LEU A 218 3.42 -15.02 16.30
CA LEU A 218 4.77 -15.58 16.31
C LEU A 218 5.76 -14.76 17.14
N ILE A 219 5.53 -13.45 17.25
CA ILE A 219 6.42 -12.52 17.96
C ILE A 219 5.78 -11.88 19.19
N GLY A 220 4.54 -12.23 19.52
CA GLY A 220 3.85 -11.78 20.73
C GLY A 220 3.50 -10.29 20.73
N ILE A 221 3.14 -9.73 19.55
CA ILE A 221 2.60 -8.38 19.42
C ILE A 221 1.09 -8.49 19.22
N SER A 222 0.31 -7.62 19.86
CA SER A 222 -1.14 -7.64 19.73
C SER A 222 -1.62 -6.90 18.46
N GLU A 223 -2.83 -7.23 18.02
CA GLU A 223 -3.46 -6.55 16.89
C GLU A 223 -3.70 -5.07 17.19
N GLU A 224 -4.08 -4.73 18.43
CA GLU A 224 -4.27 -3.36 18.87
C GLU A 224 -2.96 -2.53 18.79
N GLU A 225 -1.82 -3.13 19.15
CA GLU A 225 -0.51 -2.45 19.02
C GLU A 225 -0.18 -2.15 17.55
N VAL A 226 -0.48 -3.07 16.63
CA VAL A 226 -0.24 -2.87 15.19
C VAL A 226 -1.18 -1.81 14.63
N LEU A 227 -2.47 -1.87 14.96
CA LEU A 227 -3.47 -0.90 14.50
C LEU A 227 -3.14 0.51 15.01
N ALA A 228 -2.85 0.65 16.30
CA ALA A 228 -2.46 1.94 16.88
C ALA A 228 -1.20 2.53 16.22
N PHE A 229 -0.22 1.68 15.90
CA PHE A 229 0.98 2.11 15.20
C PHE A 229 0.69 2.52 13.74
N THR A 230 -0.21 1.81 13.07
CA THR A 230 -0.66 2.10 11.70
C THR A 230 -1.38 3.45 11.64
N ASP A 231 -2.31 3.67 12.56
CA ASP A 231 -3.09 4.90 12.63
C ASP A 231 -2.21 6.12 12.94
N ALA A 232 -1.27 5.99 13.91
CA ALA A 232 -0.32 7.05 14.23
C ALA A 232 0.60 7.43 13.04
N ARG A 233 0.93 6.47 12.15
CA ARG A 233 1.69 6.77 10.92
C ARG A 233 0.84 7.47 9.87
N ALA A 234 -0.43 7.12 9.76
CA ALA A 234 -1.36 7.78 8.84
C ALA A 234 -1.58 9.24 9.23
N ASP A 235 -1.74 9.54 10.52
CA ASP A 235 -1.92 10.90 11.03
C ASP A 235 -0.71 11.79 10.72
N VAL A 236 0.51 11.29 10.91
CA VAL A 236 1.75 12.03 10.57
C VAL A 236 1.84 12.32 9.07
N ALA A 237 1.44 11.37 8.21
CA ALA A 237 1.49 11.55 6.76
C ALA A 237 0.49 12.63 6.27
N ILE A 238 -0.58 12.87 7.01
CA ILE A 238 -1.58 13.91 6.69
C ILE A 238 -1.12 15.29 7.19
N GLU A 239 -0.42 15.37 8.34
CA GLU A 239 0.01 16.65 8.92
C GLU A 239 1.18 17.31 8.17
N ASP A 240 2.07 16.54 7.54
CA ASP A 240 3.30 17.05 6.91
C ASP A 240 3.13 17.50 5.44
N GLY A 241 1.98 17.27 4.82
CA GLY A 241 1.70 17.72 3.45
C GLY A 241 0.84 18.98 3.45
N PRO A 242 1.25 20.08 2.72
CA PRO A 242 0.26 21.11 2.41
C PRO A 242 -0.90 20.43 1.67
N GLU A 243 -2.13 20.68 2.10
CA GLU A 243 -3.31 20.24 1.34
C GLU A 243 -3.08 20.58 -0.13
N PRO A 244 -3.10 19.59 -1.04
CA PRO A 244 -2.90 19.88 -2.44
C PRO A 244 -4.03 20.86 -2.84
N ASP A 245 -3.64 22.04 -3.25
CA ASP A 245 -4.57 23.06 -3.75
C ASP A 245 -5.11 22.59 -5.10
N TYR A 246 -6.26 21.92 -5.05
CA TYR A 246 -6.98 21.48 -6.24
C TYR A 246 -7.74 22.62 -6.93
N SER A 247 -7.64 23.86 -6.44
CA SER A 247 -8.36 25.02 -7.01
C SER A 247 -8.00 25.24 -8.49
N ASP A 248 -6.79 24.88 -8.92
CA ASP A 248 -6.38 24.93 -10.32
C ASP A 248 -7.02 23.85 -11.20
N PHE A 249 -7.42 22.71 -10.62
CA PHE A 249 -8.14 21.63 -11.33
C PHE A 249 -9.66 21.84 -11.35
N MET A 250 -10.19 22.68 -10.45
CA MET A 250 -11.59 23.03 -10.38
C MET A 250 -11.93 24.31 -11.17
N LYS A 251 -11.01 24.81 -12.01
CA LYS A 251 -11.36 25.91 -12.95
C LYS A 251 -12.44 25.40 -13.89
N PRO A 252 -13.47 26.24 -14.16
CA PRO A 252 -14.49 25.89 -15.15
C PRO A 252 -13.79 25.52 -16.45
N HIS A 253 -14.33 24.51 -17.15
CA HIS A 253 -13.80 23.96 -18.39
C HIS A 253 -13.12 25.02 -19.24
N PRO A 254 -11.92 24.75 -19.78
CA PRO A 254 -11.26 25.66 -20.67
C PRO A 254 -12.24 26.06 -21.79
N ASP A 255 -12.29 27.33 -22.06
CA ASP A 255 -13.04 27.85 -23.18
C ASP A 255 -12.61 27.15 -24.48
N LYS A 256 -13.44 27.27 -25.50
CA LYS A 256 -13.27 26.58 -26.78
C LYS A 256 -11.88 26.78 -27.41
N GLU A 257 -11.23 27.92 -27.16
CA GLU A 257 -9.87 28.25 -27.59
C GLU A 257 -8.79 27.37 -26.97
N SER A 258 -8.95 26.98 -25.70
CA SER A 258 -8.02 26.07 -24.98
C SER A 258 -8.18 24.61 -25.43
N ILE A 259 -9.39 24.19 -25.82
CA ILE A 259 -9.64 22.86 -26.38
C ILE A 259 -9.01 22.75 -27.77
N ASP A 260 -9.15 23.79 -28.61
CA ASP A 260 -8.56 23.82 -29.95
C ASP A 260 -7.03 23.83 -29.90
N SER A 261 -6.41 24.53 -28.91
CA SER A 261 -4.96 24.53 -28.73
C SER A 261 -4.41 23.17 -28.27
N ASN A 262 -5.14 22.43 -27.43
CA ASN A 262 -4.78 21.08 -27.00
C ASN A 262 -4.93 20.05 -28.13
N LEU A 263 -5.93 20.22 -28.98
CA LEU A 263 -6.10 19.40 -30.20
C LEU A 263 -4.98 19.63 -31.22
N ASP A 264 -4.53 20.86 -31.39
CA ASP A 264 -3.40 21.19 -32.26
C ASP A 264 -2.07 20.66 -31.71
N TYR A 265 -1.89 20.68 -30.39
CA TYR A 265 -0.72 20.07 -29.74
C TYR A 265 -0.71 18.53 -29.91
N ALA A 266 -1.86 17.87 -29.76
CA ALA A 266 -2.01 16.44 -29.99
C ALA A 266 -1.73 16.07 -31.45
N ARG A 267 -2.17 16.87 -32.43
CA ARG A 267 -1.87 16.67 -33.87
C ARG A 267 -0.38 16.86 -34.18
N GLN A 268 0.29 17.82 -33.53
CA GLN A 268 1.75 18.01 -33.66
C GLN A 268 2.53 16.82 -33.11
N LEU A 269 2.13 16.26 -31.95
CA LEU A 269 2.71 15.04 -31.36
C LEU A 269 2.54 13.83 -32.28
N ASP A 270 1.36 13.65 -32.85
CA ASP A 270 1.07 12.54 -33.79
C ASP A 270 1.90 12.66 -35.07
N SER A 271 2.11 13.88 -35.59
CA SER A 271 2.98 14.13 -36.74
C SER A 271 4.45 13.87 -36.46
N LEU A 272 4.93 14.07 -35.21
CA LEU A 272 6.30 13.78 -34.81
C LEU A 272 6.55 12.28 -34.59
N LEU A 273 5.54 11.55 -34.14
CA LEU A 273 5.61 10.10 -33.93
C LEU A 273 5.53 9.30 -35.25
N ASN A 274 4.85 9.83 -36.26
CA ASN A 274 4.69 9.16 -37.55
C ASN A 274 5.79 9.52 -38.59
N ASN A 275 6.71 10.42 -38.27
CA ASN A 275 7.83 10.83 -39.14
C ASN A 275 9.21 10.25 -38.71
N ASN A 276 9.24 9.31 -37.74
CA ASN A 276 10.40 8.50 -37.39
C ASN A 276 10.12 7.01 -37.69
#